data_bb6ae39a7de6715fb3a0537fd6e9c77f
#
_entry.id   bb6ae39a7de6715fb3a0537fd6e9c77f
#
_cell.length_a   1.000
_cell.length_b   1.000
_cell.length_c   1.000
_cell.angle_alpha   90.00
_cell.angle_beta   90.00
_cell.angle_gamma   90.00
#
_symmetry.space_group_name_H-M   'P 1'
#
loop_
_entity.id
_entity.type
_entity.pdbx_description
1 polymer ?
#
loop_
_entity_poly.entity_id
_entity_poly.type
_entity_poly.pdbx_seq_one_letter_code
_entity_poly.pdbx_strand_id
1 'polypeptide(L)' 'MLKTPISIVINTYNAGEQIVPTLESVKDFDEVVVCDMESTDNTVEIAQQYGCRVMT' A
#
# COMPACT_ATOMS: atom_id res chain seq x y z
N MET A 1 -12.10 16.74 -6.71
CA MET A 1 -11.48 16.07 -7.86
C MET A 1 -11.84 14.61 -7.88
N LEU A 2 -12.09 14.08 -9.06
CA LEU A 2 -12.43 12.67 -9.20
C LEU A 2 -11.18 11.81 -9.05
N LYS A 3 -11.34 10.67 -8.39
CA LYS A 3 -10.26 9.70 -8.30
C LYS A 3 -10.05 9.02 -9.64
N THR A 4 -8.83 8.60 -9.88
CA THR A 4 -8.51 7.82 -11.07
C THR A 4 -9.07 6.41 -10.91
N PRO A 5 -9.91 5.92 -11.85
CA PRO A 5 -10.52 4.58 -11.70
C PRO A 5 -9.53 3.48 -12.09
N ILE A 6 -8.44 3.41 -11.35
CA ILE A 6 -7.36 2.46 -11.59
C ILE A 6 -7.00 1.83 -10.26
N SER A 7 -6.83 0.51 -10.27
CA SER A 7 -6.34 -0.20 -9.09
C SER A 7 -4.82 -0.31 -9.16
N ILE A 8 -4.18 0.05 -8.05
CA ILE A 8 -2.73 -0.02 -7.94
C ILE A 8 -2.38 -1.25 -7.11
N VAL A 9 -1.47 -2.06 -7.61
CA VAL A 9 -1.00 -3.24 -6.88
C VAL A 9 0.47 -3.06 -6.56
N ILE A 10 0.80 -3.17 -5.28
CA ILE A 10 2.17 -2.98 -4.79
C ILE A 10 2.62 -4.25 -4.10
N ASN A 11 3.74 -4.81 -4.55
CA ASN A 11 4.35 -5.96 -3.89
C ASN A 11 5.35 -5.47 -2.86
N THR A 12 5.27 -6.00 -1.64
CA THR A 12 6.15 -5.57 -0.55
C THR A 12 6.77 -6.74 0.16
N TYR A 13 7.99 -6.50 0.66
CA TYR A 13 8.66 -7.43 1.58
C TYR A 13 9.57 -6.61 2.47
N ASN A 14 9.24 -6.56 3.76
CA ASN A 14 10.01 -5.81 4.75
C ASN A 14 10.36 -4.40 4.28
N ALA A 15 9.36 -3.73 3.69
CA ALA A 15 9.55 -2.39 3.17
C ALA A 15 9.53 -1.34 4.29
N GLY A 16 8.83 -1.64 5.39
CA GLY A 16 8.79 -0.73 6.52
C GLY A 16 8.42 0.68 6.12
N GLU A 17 9.16 1.65 6.63
CA GLU A 17 8.88 3.05 6.34
C GLU A 17 9.17 3.42 4.89
N GLN A 18 9.88 2.58 4.17
CA GLN A 18 10.17 2.86 2.75
C GLN A 18 8.92 2.84 1.89
N ILE A 19 7.86 2.17 2.36
CA ILE A 19 6.61 2.13 1.62
C ILE A 19 5.84 3.46 1.71
N VAL A 20 6.14 4.29 2.71
CA VAL A 20 5.38 5.51 2.95
C VAL A 20 5.40 6.47 1.76
N PRO A 21 6.56 6.80 1.17
CA PRO A 21 6.54 7.69 0.00
C PRO A 21 5.72 7.11 -1.16
N THR A 22 5.78 5.80 -1.35
CA THR A 22 4.99 5.14 -2.40
C THR A 22 3.50 5.28 -2.12
N LEU A 23 3.08 5.02 -0.88
CA LEU A 23 1.67 5.13 -0.52
C LEU A 23 1.18 6.56 -0.62
N GLU A 24 2.03 7.52 -0.26
CA GLU A 24 1.66 8.92 -0.40
C GLU A 24 1.41 9.30 -1.86
N SER A 25 2.18 8.72 -2.77
CA SER A 25 2.05 9.08 -4.19
C SER A 25 0.83 8.43 -4.84
N VAL A 26 0.28 7.35 -4.26
CA VAL A 26 -0.84 6.63 -4.88
C VAL A 26 -2.13 6.71 -4.07
N LYS A 27 -2.16 7.49 -3.00
CA LYS A 27 -3.30 7.50 -2.09
C LYS A 27 -4.59 8.02 -2.73
N ASP A 28 -4.48 8.74 -3.84
CA ASP A 28 -5.64 9.31 -4.52
C ASP A 28 -6.26 8.37 -5.54
N PHE A 29 -5.69 7.20 -5.75
CA PHE A 29 -6.29 6.23 -6.65
C PHE A 29 -7.49 5.54 -5.95
N ASP A 30 -8.41 5.02 -6.76
CA ASP A 30 -9.62 4.38 -6.24
C ASP A 30 -9.32 3.20 -5.34
N GLU A 31 -8.34 2.40 -5.73
CA GLU A 31 -8.02 1.21 -4.96
C GLU A 31 -6.51 0.99 -4.97
N VAL A 32 -5.96 0.78 -3.78
CA VAL A 32 -4.57 0.41 -3.64
C VAL A 32 -4.52 -0.93 -2.90
N VAL A 33 -3.92 -1.92 -3.54
CA VAL A 33 -3.79 -3.26 -2.97
C VAL A 33 -2.32 -3.52 -2.71
N VAL A 34 -2.01 -3.88 -1.48
CA VAL A 34 -0.64 -4.22 -1.09
C VAL A 34 -0.57 -5.75 -0.96
N CYS A 35 0.24 -6.36 -1.81
CA CYS A 35 0.50 -7.80 -1.76
C CYS A 35 1.78 -8.00 -0.97
N ASP A 36 1.64 -8.36 0.30
CA ASP A 36 2.77 -8.45 1.20
C ASP A 36 3.31 -9.88 1.21
N MET A 37 4.62 -10.00 1.14
CA MET A 37 5.32 -11.28 1.09
C MET A 37 5.76 -11.71 2.49
N GLU A 38 4.81 -11.69 3.44
CA GLU A 38 5.05 -12.12 4.81
C GLU A 38 6.14 -11.30 5.50
N SER A 39 6.00 -9.99 5.42
CA SER A 39 6.92 -9.09 6.10
C SER A 39 6.91 -9.31 7.60
N THR A 40 8.07 -9.20 8.23
CA THR A 40 8.19 -9.34 9.67
C THR A 40 8.27 -8.00 10.38
N ASP A 41 8.27 -6.90 9.62
CA ASP A 41 8.31 -5.56 10.18
C ASP A 41 6.89 -4.93 10.14
N ASN A 42 6.81 -3.61 10.23
CA ASN A 42 5.54 -2.89 10.30
C ASN A 42 4.96 -2.53 8.94
N THR A 43 5.41 -3.17 7.86
CA THR A 43 4.95 -2.87 6.51
C THR A 43 3.43 -2.97 6.40
N VAL A 44 2.85 -4.08 6.87
CA VAL A 44 1.41 -4.31 6.77
C VAL A 44 0.64 -3.27 7.58
N GLU A 45 1.12 -2.96 8.78
CA GLU A 45 0.46 -1.96 9.61
C GLU A 45 0.41 -0.60 8.91
N ILE A 46 1.51 -0.19 8.31
CA ILE A 46 1.59 1.08 7.61
C ILE A 46 0.59 1.10 6.45
N ALA A 47 0.57 0.03 5.66
CA ALA A 47 -0.36 -0.05 4.53
C ALA A 47 -1.80 0.05 5.00
N GLN A 48 -2.13 -0.62 6.10
CA GLN A 48 -3.49 -0.57 6.63
C GLN A 48 -3.86 0.82 7.11
N GLN A 49 -2.91 1.55 7.69
CA GLN A 49 -3.15 2.91 8.12
C GLN A 49 -3.48 3.84 6.95
N TYR A 50 -2.99 3.52 5.76
CA TYR A 50 -3.31 4.29 4.56
C TYR A 50 -4.60 3.84 3.91
N GLY A 51 -5.31 2.87 4.49
CA GLY A 51 -6.56 2.39 3.95
C GLY A 51 -6.39 1.42 2.79
N CYS A 52 -5.21 0.87 2.61
CA CYS A 52 -4.96 -0.09 1.54
C CYS A 52 -5.57 -1.44 1.87
N ARG A 53 -5.97 -2.18 0.84
CA ARG A 53 -6.30 -3.58 0.99
C ARG A 53 -5.00 -4.37 1.01
N VAL A 54 -4.78 -5.15 2.05
CA VAL A 54 -3.55 -5.92 2.19
C VAL A 54 -3.85 -7.40 1.99
N MET A 55 -3.06 -8.05 1.15
CA MET A 55 -3.13 -9.49 0.91
C MET A 55 -1.76 -10.09 1.22
N THR A 56 -1.75 -11.22 1.87
CA THR A 56 -0.51 -11.93 2.21
C THR A 56 -0.50 -13.34 1.65
#